data_cfb88e1ec1676a01a1c61907e10c23a8
#
_entry.id   cfb88e1ec1676a01a1c61907e10c23a8
#
_cell.length_a   1.000
_cell.length_b   1.000
_cell.length_c   1.000
_cell.angle_alpha   90.00
_cell.angle_beta   90.00
_cell.angle_gamma   90.00
#
_symmetry.space_group_name_H-M   'P 1'
#
loop_
_entity.id
_entity.type
_entity.pdbx_description
1 polymer ?
#
loop_
_entity_poly.entity_id
_entity_poly.type
_entity_poly.pdbx_seq_one_letter_code
_entity_poly.pdbx_strand_id
1 'polypeptide(L)'
;LFFSLFTILLTHLESKGQLKNGMAIGFVIMTILAVIRYDYGNDYMNYYRSYLFIISHDFSFSIEKLTDIFREPGWTFINFLFKPFGESGFFIMVATLAIFQNWVYYRFIKGYVPIEYRWFAVFVYLFNTSLYVLNMSMLRQGLTITMLVFCIPYILEKKWLKTVLIFILFSTVHSSTKFLIPFAFFGYLKFSERRPWIIPVVYAVCFGVFVMSRDLIDQTLMLVSNV
;
A
#
# COMPACT_ATOMS: atom_id res chain seq x y z
N LEU A 1 -19.23 -5.83 3.21
CA LEU A 1 -19.75 -5.26 4.45
C LEU A 1 -19.90 -6.30 5.58
N PHE A 2 -20.64 -7.42 5.36
CA PHE A 2 -20.88 -8.44 6.38
C PHE A 2 -19.58 -8.98 7.01
N PHE A 3 -18.65 -9.45 6.19
CA PHE A 3 -17.37 -9.99 6.67
C PHE A 3 -16.49 -8.96 7.38
N SER A 4 -16.56 -7.69 6.95
CA SER A 4 -15.85 -6.60 7.62
C SER A 4 -16.38 -6.36 9.02
N LEU A 5 -17.71 -6.27 9.17
CA LEU A 5 -18.37 -6.14 10.48
C LEU A 5 -18.12 -7.37 11.37
N PHE A 6 -18.14 -8.56 10.78
CA PHE A 6 -17.85 -9.80 11.49
C PHE A 6 -16.39 -9.83 12.00
N THR A 7 -15.44 -9.38 11.21
CA THR A 7 -14.02 -9.25 11.63
C THR A 7 -13.86 -8.29 12.80
N ILE A 8 -14.57 -7.16 12.78
CA ILE A 8 -14.56 -6.19 13.87
C ILE A 8 -15.16 -6.82 15.14
N LEU A 9 -16.28 -7.52 15.01
CA LEU A 9 -16.93 -8.23 16.13
C LEU A 9 -15.98 -9.25 16.74
N LEU A 10 -15.33 -10.10 15.94
CA LEU A 10 -14.37 -11.10 16.43
C LEU A 10 -13.22 -10.43 17.20
N THR A 11 -12.70 -9.30 16.66
CA THR A 11 -11.63 -8.54 17.32
C THR A 11 -12.13 -7.91 18.63
N HIS A 12 -13.36 -7.42 18.67
CA HIS A 12 -13.96 -6.88 19.87
C HIS A 12 -14.17 -7.96 20.95
N LEU A 13 -14.64 -9.16 20.59
CA LEU A 13 -14.76 -10.28 21.51
C LEU A 13 -13.38 -10.71 22.06
N GLU A 14 -12.32 -10.67 21.25
CA GLU A 14 -10.96 -10.87 21.71
C GLU A 14 -10.55 -9.81 22.74
N SER A 15 -10.86 -8.54 22.50
CA SER A 15 -10.53 -7.43 23.42
C SER A 15 -11.24 -7.54 24.78
N LYS A 16 -12.38 -8.24 24.81
CA LYS A 16 -13.14 -8.55 26.05
C LYS A 16 -12.71 -9.85 26.71
N GLY A 17 -11.73 -10.57 26.14
CA GLY A 17 -11.31 -11.88 26.65
C GLY A 17 -12.32 -13.04 26.42
N GLN A 18 -13.36 -12.78 25.61
CA GLN A 18 -14.42 -13.78 25.32
C GLN A 18 -14.05 -14.74 24.18
N LEU A 19 -13.07 -14.33 23.35
CA LEU A 19 -12.57 -15.13 22.22
C LEU A 19 -11.05 -15.07 22.18
N LYS A 20 -10.39 -16.19 21.87
CA LYS A 20 -8.96 -16.24 21.59
C LYS A 20 -8.73 -16.06 20.09
N ASN A 21 -7.74 -15.25 19.72
CA ASN A 21 -7.32 -15.04 18.32
C ASN A 21 -8.42 -14.51 17.37
N GLY A 22 -9.42 -13.79 17.87
CA GLY A 22 -10.52 -13.26 17.08
C GLY A 22 -10.02 -12.34 15.93
N MET A 23 -9.06 -11.46 16.21
CA MET A 23 -8.44 -10.63 15.20
C MET A 23 -7.73 -11.45 14.11
N ALA A 24 -7.00 -12.51 14.50
CA ALA A 24 -6.32 -13.38 13.54
C ALA A 24 -7.32 -14.09 12.61
N ILE A 25 -8.39 -14.64 13.16
CA ILE A 25 -9.48 -15.28 12.40
C ILE A 25 -10.08 -14.26 11.41
N GLY A 26 -10.40 -13.05 11.88
CA GLY A 26 -10.95 -12.00 11.04
C GLY A 26 -10.01 -11.62 9.89
N PHE A 27 -8.71 -11.46 10.16
CA PHE A 27 -7.72 -11.16 9.10
C PHE A 27 -7.57 -12.30 8.09
N VAL A 28 -7.69 -13.57 8.52
CA VAL A 28 -7.71 -14.72 7.59
C VAL A 28 -8.92 -14.63 6.67
N ILE A 29 -10.12 -14.36 7.20
CA ILE A 29 -11.35 -14.20 6.40
C ILE A 29 -11.18 -13.06 5.39
N MET A 30 -10.70 -11.88 5.83
CA MET A 30 -10.49 -10.73 4.94
C MET A 30 -9.40 -11.00 3.89
N THR A 31 -8.38 -11.79 4.24
CA THR A 31 -7.35 -12.21 3.29
C THR A 31 -7.93 -13.15 2.22
N ILE A 32 -8.74 -14.12 2.60
CA ILE A 32 -9.41 -15.02 1.66
C ILE A 32 -10.26 -14.21 0.68
N LEU A 33 -11.05 -13.25 1.17
CA LEU A 33 -11.85 -12.36 0.30
C LEU A 33 -10.97 -11.55 -0.65
N ALA A 34 -9.82 -11.07 -0.18
CA ALA A 34 -8.88 -10.35 -1.02
C ALA A 34 -8.19 -11.24 -2.04
N VAL A 35 -7.97 -12.53 -1.75
CA VAL A 35 -7.37 -13.51 -2.66
C VAL A 35 -8.32 -13.90 -3.78
N ILE A 36 -9.59 -14.18 -3.45
CA ILE A 36 -10.58 -14.68 -4.42
C ILE A 36 -11.24 -13.57 -5.25
N ARG A 37 -10.87 -12.29 -5.03
CA ARG A 37 -11.45 -11.18 -5.77
C ARG A 37 -11.14 -11.27 -7.26
N TYR A 38 -12.09 -10.89 -8.07
CA TYR A 38 -11.96 -10.74 -9.51
C TYR A 38 -12.63 -9.44 -9.96
N ASP A 39 -12.01 -8.72 -10.88
CA ASP A 39 -12.51 -7.46 -11.46
C ASP A 39 -13.01 -6.44 -10.42
N TYR A 40 -12.25 -6.28 -9.34
CA TYR A 40 -12.61 -5.36 -8.26
C TYR A 40 -11.86 -4.03 -8.40
N GLY A 41 -12.61 -2.94 -8.54
CA GLY A 41 -12.08 -1.58 -8.67
C GLY A 41 -11.60 -1.25 -10.09
N ASN A 42 -11.24 0.02 -10.29
CA ASN A 42 -11.01 0.57 -11.63
C ASN A 42 -9.74 0.04 -12.30
N ASP A 43 -8.72 -0.36 -11.53
CA ASP A 43 -7.39 -0.67 -12.07
C ASP A 43 -7.09 -2.17 -12.17
N TYR A 44 -7.92 -3.03 -11.57
CA TYR A 44 -7.66 -4.47 -11.51
C TYR A 44 -7.47 -5.09 -12.90
N MET A 45 -8.41 -4.82 -13.82
CA MET A 45 -8.35 -5.36 -15.18
C MET A 45 -7.23 -4.73 -16.02
N ASN A 46 -6.82 -3.50 -15.71
CA ASN A 46 -5.66 -2.88 -16.35
C ASN A 46 -4.36 -3.59 -15.94
N TYR A 47 -4.23 -4.00 -14.68
CA TYR A 47 -3.10 -4.82 -14.22
C TYR A 47 -3.10 -6.20 -14.86
N TYR A 48 -4.28 -6.83 -14.98
CA TYR A 48 -4.41 -8.12 -15.64
C TYR A 48 -3.99 -8.06 -17.12
N ARG A 49 -4.50 -7.10 -17.87
CA ARG A 49 -4.11 -6.88 -19.28
C ARG A 49 -2.62 -6.59 -19.43
N SER A 50 -2.06 -5.76 -18.55
CA SER A 50 -0.62 -5.47 -18.54
C SER A 50 0.22 -6.72 -18.25
N TYR A 51 -0.24 -7.58 -17.34
CA TYR A 51 0.39 -8.86 -17.05
C TYR A 51 0.34 -9.80 -18.26
N LEU A 52 -0.82 -9.94 -18.91
CA LEU A 52 -0.97 -10.75 -20.14
C LEU A 52 -0.05 -10.25 -21.25
N PHE A 53 0.09 -8.96 -21.41
CA PHE A 53 1.02 -8.37 -22.36
C PHE A 53 2.48 -8.76 -22.05
N ILE A 54 2.89 -8.74 -20.78
CA ILE A 54 4.24 -9.14 -20.36
C ILE A 54 4.51 -10.62 -20.63
N ILE A 55 3.53 -11.53 -20.41
CA ILE A 55 3.74 -12.95 -20.63
C ILE A 55 3.69 -13.35 -22.10
N SER A 56 2.92 -12.64 -22.94
CA SER A 56 2.75 -12.93 -24.38
C SER A 56 3.95 -12.49 -25.23
N HIS A 57 4.80 -11.61 -24.73
CA HIS A 57 5.97 -11.14 -25.44
C HIS A 57 7.23 -11.80 -24.85
N ASP A 58 8.17 -12.16 -25.72
CA ASP A 58 9.52 -12.59 -25.30
C ASP A 58 10.33 -11.40 -24.80
N PHE A 59 9.87 -10.83 -23.68
CA PHE A 59 10.64 -9.85 -22.97
C PHE A 59 11.85 -10.51 -22.32
N SER A 60 13.00 -10.45 -22.98
CA SER A 60 14.26 -10.61 -22.28
C SER A 60 14.39 -9.44 -21.30
N PHE A 61 14.65 -9.75 -20.02
CA PHE A 61 14.88 -8.77 -18.97
C PHE A 61 16.17 -7.98 -19.30
N SER A 62 16.06 -6.93 -20.10
CA SER A 62 17.16 -6.00 -20.38
C SER A 62 16.88 -4.70 -19.65
N ILE A 63 17.87 -4.23 -18.90
CA ILE A 63 17.78 -2.97 -18.13
C ILE A 63 17.38 -1.79 -19.03
N GLU A 64 17.83 -1.79 -20.26
CA GLU A 64 17.57 -0.75 -21.26
C GLU A 64 16.08 -0.66 -21.66
N LYS A 65 15.41 -1.81 -21.84
CA LYS A 65 13.97 -1.87 -22.11
C LYS A 65 13.11 -1.57 -20.89
N LEU A 66 13.62 -1.80 -19.69
CA LEU A 66 12.93 -1.50 -18.44
C LEU A 66 12.80 0.02 -18.20
N THR A 67 13.78 0.81 -18.63
CA THR A 67 13.76 2.27 -18.44
C THR A 67 12.85 2.97 -19.45
N ASP A 68 12.76 2.48 -20.67
CA ASP A 68 12.02 3.14 -21.75
C ASP A 68 10.53 2.76 -21.79
N ILE A 69 10.20 1.49 -21.52
CA ILE A 69 8.81 1.00 -21.62
C ILE A 69 8.07 1.07 -20.27
N PHE A 70 8.80 0.93 -19.16
CA PHE A 70 8.17 0.85 -17.84
C PHE A 70 8.77 1.87 -16.88
N ARG A 71 8.02 2.89 -16.57
CA ARG A 71 8.37 3.89 -15.54
C ARG A 71 8.60 3.27 -14.14
N GLU A 72 8.24 1.99 -13.94
CA GLU A 72 8.25 1.31 -12.65
C GLU A 72 8.85 -0.11 -12.79
N PRO A 73 10.19 -0.22 -12.88
CA PRO A 73 10.88 -1.48 -13.15
C PRO A 73 10.67 -2.54 -12.07
N GLY A 74 10.48 -2.14 -10.81
CA GLY A 74 10.19 -3.06 -9.72
C GLY A 74 8.81 -3.73 -9.86
N TRP A 75 7.81 -3.00 -10.36
CA TRP A 75 6.52 -3.59 -10.66
C TRP A 75 6.61 -4.61 -11.81
N THR A 76 7.34 -4.27 -12.86
CA THR A 76 7.61 -5.17 -13.97
C THR A 76 8.33 -6.43 -13.47
N PHE A 77 9.33 -6.29 -12.61
CA PHE A 77 10.02 -7.42 -12.01
C PHE A 77 9.08 -8.32 -11.21
N ILE A 78 8.17 -7.76 -10.41
CA ILE A 78 7.16 -8.56 -9.70
C ILE A 78 6.32 -9.38 -10.70
N ASN A 79 5.86 -8.78 -11.81
CA ASN A 79 5.12 -9.53 -12.83
C ASN A 79 5.95 -10.67 -13.43
N PHE A 80 7.25 -10.45 -13.69
CA PHE A 80 8.14 -11.48 -14.20
C PHE A 80 8.32 -12.67 -13.26
N LEU A 81 8.31 -12.47 -11.96
CA LEU A 81 8.41 -13.58 -10.99
C LEU A 81 7.26 -14.58 -11.14
N PHE A 82 6.09 -14.12 -11.59
CA PHE A 82 4.91 -14.96 -11.77
C PHE A 82 4.70 -15.43 -13.22
N LYS A 83 5.49 -14.92 -14.19
CA LYS A 83 5.43 -15.33 -15.61
C LYS A 83 5.47 -16.86 -15.83
N PRO A 84 6.28 -17.65 -15.09
CA PRO A 84 6.33 -19.11 -15.26
C PRO A 84 4.99 -19.84 -15.05
N PHE A 85 4.04 -19.22 -14.35
CA PHE A 85 2.71 -19.78 -14.09
C PHE A 85 1.67 -19.43 -15.18
N GLY A 86 2.09 -18.81 -16.30
CA GLY A 86 1.18 -18.38 -17.37
C GLY A 86 0.12 -17.42 -16.89
N GLU A 87 -1.10 -17.50 -17.41
CA GLU A 87 -2.22 -16.62 -17.01
C GLU A 87 -2.57 -16.75 -15.53
N SER A 88 -2.49 -17.94 -14.95
CA SER A 88 -2.74 -18.18 -13.53
C SER A 88 -1.76 -17.42 -12.63
N GLY A 89 -0.60 -17.05 -13.14
CA GLY A 89 0.42 -16.28 -12.41
C GLY A 89 -0.08 -14.93 -11.93
N PHE A 90 -0.98 -14.27 -12.67
CA PHE A 90 -1.60 -13.04 -12.20
C PHE A 90 -2.38 -13.24 -10.90
N PHE A 91 -3.20 -14.28 -10.82
CA PHE A 91 -3.99 -14.57 -9.63
C PHE A 91 -3.12 -15.00 -8.45
N ILE A 92 -2.05 -15.75 -8.71
CA ILE A 92 -1.06 -16.13 -7.69
C ILE A 92 -0.34 -14.88 -7.18
N MET A 93 0.02 -13.93 -8.04
CA MET A 93 0.60 -12.65 -7.67
C MET A 93 -0.36 -11.85 -6.79
N VAL A 94 -1.62 -11.70 -7.21
CA VAL A 94 -2.65 -10.99 -6.45
C VAL A 94 -2.86 -11.62 -5.07
N ALA A 95 -2.91 -12.96 -4.99
CA ALA A 95 -3.02 -13.69 -3.75
C ALA A 95 -1.80 -13.45 -2.83
N THR A 96 -0.60 -13.52 -3.37
CA THR A 96 0.65 -13.27 -2.63
C THR A 96 0.69 -11.85 -2.06
N LEU A 97 0.32 -10.85 -2.87
CA LEU A 97 0.24 -9.47 -2.43
C LEU A 97 -0.82 -9.28 -1.34
N ALA A 98 -2.01 -9.88 -1.49
CA ALA A 98 -3.08 -9.79 -0.52
C ALA A 98 -2.70 -10.41 0.85
N ILE A 99 -2.04 -11.58 0.83
CA ILE A 99 -1.54 -12.24 2.03
C ILE A 99 -0.50 -11.35 2.72
N PHE A 100 0.47 -10.85 1.97
CA PHE A 100 1.52 -9.99 2.49
C PHE A 100 0.95 -8.70 3.10
N GLN A 101 0.06 -8.00 2.39
CA GLN A 101 -0.53 -6.75 2.83
C GLN A 101 -1.33 -6.94 4.13
N ASN A 102 -2.23 -7.92 4.18
CA ASN A 102 -3.02 -8.20 5.38
C ASN A 102 -2.14 -8.64 6.56
N TRP A 103 -1.09 -9.43 6.31
CA TRP A 103 -0.13 -9.82 7.34
C TRP A 103 0.60 -8.61 7.94
N VAL A 104 1.01 -7.64 7.13
CA VAL A 104 1.68 -6.41 7.60
C VAL A 104 0.75 -5.62 8.53
N TYR A 105 -0.50 -5.37 8.10
CA TYR A 105 -1.48 -4.64 8.93
C TYR A 105 -1.84 -5.41 10.20
N TYR A 106 -2.03 -6.72 10.12
CA TYR A 106 -2.24 -7.55 11.29
C TYR A 106 -1.10 -7.42 12.30
N ARG A 107 0.15 -7.56 11.83
CA ARG A 107 1.33 -7.41 12.71
C ARG A 107 1.44 -6.02 13.31
N PHE A 108 1.18 -5.00 12.52
CA PHE A 108 1.20 -3.62 12.97
C PHE A 108 0.16 -3.39 14.08
N ILE A 109 -1.10 -3.73 13.84
CA ILE A 109 -2.17 -3.55 14.83
C ILE A 109 -1.87 -4.36 16.09
N LYS A 110 -1.46 -5.62 15.95
CA LYS A 110 -1.14 -6.49 17.09
C LYS A 110 0.01 -5.95 17.93
N GLY A 111 1.02 -5.36 17.30
CA GLY A 111 2.24 -4.92 17.97
C GLY A 111 2.15 -3.52 18.57
N TYR A 112 1.37 -2.61 17.97
CA TYR A 112 1.38 -1.19 18.35
C TYR A 112 0.06 -0.69 18.94
N VAL A 113 -1.04 -1.45 18.79
CA VAL A 113 -2.33 -1.03 19.31
C VAL A 113 -2.67 -1.84 20.58
N PRO A 114 -2.96 -1.16 21.73
CA PRO A 114 -3.46 -1.84 22.92
C PRO A 114 -4.68 -2.69 22.62
N ILE A 115 -4.81 -3.82 23.32
CA ILE A 115 -5.83 -4.84 23.02
C ILE A 115 -7.25 -4.27 23.02
N GLU A 116 -7.52 -3.31 23.89
CA GLU A 116 -8.84 -2.66 24.08
C GLU A 116 -9.26 -1.88 22.83
N TYR A 117 -8.30 -1.35 22.05
CA TYR A 117 -8.54 -0.51 20.88
C TYR A 117 -8.32 -1.21 19.54
N ARG A 118 -7.91 -2.49 19.52
CA ARG A 118 -7.64 -3.24 18.28
C ARG A 118 -8.86 -3.31 17.38
N TRP A 119 -10.05 -3.49 17.94
CA TRP A 119 -11.29 -3.52 17.16
C TRP A 119 -11.52 -2.20 16.39
N PHE A 120 -11.19 -1.06 17.00
CA PHE A 120 -11.30 0.25 16.35
C PHE A 120 -10.21 0.42 15.26
N ALA A 121 -8.98 -0.02 15.52
CA ALA A 121 -7.93 -0.01 14.49
C ALA A 121 -8.31 -0.91 13.29
N VAL A 122 -8.90 -2.06 13.52
CA VAL A 122 -9.43 -2.95 12.48
C VAL A 122 -10.58 -2.28 11.72
N PHE A 123 -11.48 -1.59 12.42
CA PHE A 123 -12.54 -0.79 11.79
C PHE A 123 -11.94 0.26 10.85
N VAL A 124 -10.96 1.05 11.32
CA VAL A 124 -10.27 2.04 10.49
C VAL A 124 -9.59 1.39 9.29
N TYR A 125 -8.90 0.26 9.48
CA TYR A 125 -8.24 -0.46 8.39
C TYR A 125 -9.23 -0.90 7.31
N LEU A 126 -10.38 -1.45 7.68
CA LEU A 126 -11.34 -2.03 6.74
C LEU A 126 -12.23 -1.00 6.06
N PHE A 127 -12.55 0.11 6.73
CA PHE A 127 -13.49 1.11 6.23
C PHE A 127 -12.82 2.38 5.68
N ASN A 128 -11.54 2.59 5.95
CA ASN A 128 -10.80 3.66 5.29
C ASN A 128 -10.50 3.23 3.84
N THR A 129 -11.01 4.02 2.89
CA THR A 129 -10.87 3.76 1.46
C THR A 129 -9.41 3.70 0.98
N SER A 130 -8.51 4.37 1.71
CA SER A 130 -7.08 4.41 1.38
C SER A 130 -6.26 3.25 1.97
N LEU A 131 -6.88 2.28 2.63
CA LEU A 131 -6.22 1.12 3.23
C LEU A 131 -6.67 -0.18 2.58
N TYR A 132 -7.58 -0.93 3.21
CA TYR A 132 -8.00 -2.26 2.72
C TYR A 132 -8.62 -2.20 1.31
N VAL A 133 -9.52 -1.25 1.08
CA VAL A 133 -10.21 -1.07 -0.22
C VAL A 133 -9.20 -0.72 -1.32
N LEU A 134 -8.25 0.17 -1.02
CA LEU A 134 -7.19 0.54 -1.96
C LEU A 134 -6.28 -0.65 -2.27
N ASN A 135 -5.94 -1.46 -1.28
CA ASN A 135 -5.17 -2.70 -1.49
C ASN A 135 -5.88 -3.68 -2.43
N MET A 136 -7.21 -3.65 -2.46
CA MET A 136 -8.00 -4.51 -3.34
C MET A 136 -8.07 -3.98 -4.78
N SER A 137 -8.06 -2.66 -5.01
CA SER A 137 -8.26 -2.06 -6.33
C SER A 137 -6.96 -1.61 -7.00
N MET A 138 -6.06 -0.95 -6.25
CA MET A 138 -4.83 -0.33 -6.75
C MET A 138 -3.60 -1.08 -6.24
N LEU A 139 -3.22 -2.18 -6.90
CA LEU A 139 -2.19 -3.11 -6.43
C LEU A 139 -0.85 -2.43 -6.10
N ARG A 140 -0.35 -1.56 -6.98
CA ARG A 140 0.93 -0.86 -6.81
C ARG A 140 0.89 0.13 -5.65
N GLN A 141 -0.15 0.98 -5.63
CA GLN A 141 -0.29 2.00 -4.60
C GLN A 141 -0.57 1.37 -3.23
N GLY A 142 -1.42 0.34 -3.18
CA GLY A 142 -1.69 -0.41 -1.96
C GLY A 142 -0.43 -1.07 -1.40
N LEU A 143 0.40 -1.67 -2.26
CA LEU A 143 1.69 -2.23 -1.85
C LEU A 143 2.62 -1.15 -1.28
N THR A 144 2.68 0.03 -1.90
CA THR A 144 3.51 1.15 -1.43
C THR A 144 3.10 1.61 -0.02
N ILE A 145 1.80 1.80 0.23
CA ILE A 145 1.30 2.20 1.57
C ILE A 145 1.57 1.09 2.59
N THR A 146 1.37 -0.16 2.20
CA THR A 146 1.69 -1.31 3.06
C THR A 146 3.17 -1.32 3.46
N MET A 147 4.07 -0.98 2.54
CA MET A 147 5.50 -0.92 2.83
C MET A 147 5.87 0.26 3.75
N LEU A 148 5.16 1.39 3.66
CA LEU A 148 5.29 2.44 4.66
C LEU A 148 4.95 1.91 6.06
N VAL A 149 3.82 1.22 6.21
CA VAL A 149 3.42 0.58 7.48
C VAL A 149 4.46 -0.44 7.95
N PHE A 150 5.00 -1.25 7.02
CA PHE A 150 6.07 -2.21 7.30
C PHE A 150 7.36 -1.54 7.81
N CYS A 151 7.65 -0.32 7.35
CA CYS A 151 8.84 0.43 7.77
C CYS A 151 8.67 1.12 9.13
N ILE A 152 7.46 1.31 9.65
CA ILE A 152 7.23 2.03 10.93
C ILE A 152 8.11 1.49 12.07
N PRO A 153 8.26 0.17 12.31
CA PRO A 153 9.18 -0.34 13.34
C PRO A 153 10.62 0.14 13.15
N TYR A 154 11.13 0.12 11.92
CA TYR A 154 12.49 0.55 11.63
C TYR A 154 12.68 2.06 11.80
N ILE A 155 11.64 2.84 11.49
CA ILE A 155 11.63 4.29 11.74
C ILE A 155 11.69 4.56 13.25
N LEU A 156 10.84 3.89 14.04
CA LEU A 156 10.80 4.04 15.50
C LEU A 156 12.11 3.59 16.17
N GLU A 157 12.72 2.52 15.66
CA GLU A 157 14.02 2.01 16.14
C GLU A 157 15.21 2.79 15.56
N LYS A 158 14.98 3.85 14.79
CA LYS A 158 16.01 4.71 14.16
C LYS A 158 16.97 3.93 13.23
N LYS A 159 16.51 2.85 12.61
CA LYS A 159 17.26 2.06 11.64
C LYS A 159 17.17 2.68 10.24
N TRP A 160 17.66 3.93 10.12
CA TRP A 160 17.51 4.77 8.93
C TRP A 160 18.00 4.09 7.64
N LEU A 161 19.14 3.39 7.67
CA LEU A 161 19.68 2.71 6.48
C LEU A 161 18.72 1.66 5.94
N LYS A 162 18.12 0.85 6.81
CA LYS A 162 17.12 -0.15 6.41
C LYS A 162 15.88 0.52 5.83
N THR A 163 15.40 1.59 6.47
CA THR A 163 14.25 2.36 6.00
C THR A 163 14.51 2.92 4.60
N VAL A 164 15.65 3.59 4.39
CA VAL A 164 16.01 4.17 3.09
C VAL A 164 16.14 3.12 2.00
N LEU A 165 16.81 1.99 2.28
CA LEU A 165 16.96 0.90 1.31
C LEU A 165 15.60 0.32 0.89
N ILE A 166 14.68 0.12 1.84
CA ILE A 166 13.32 -0.34 1.54
C ILE A 166 12.57 0.69 0.70
N PHE A 167 12.67 1.99 1.02
CA PHE A 167 12.01 3.04 0.24
C PHE A 167 12.58 3.16 -1.18
N ILE A 168 13.89 3.04 -1.35
CA ILE A 168 14.53 3.02 -2.68
C ILE A 168 13.98 1.84 -3.48
N LEU A 169 13.96 0.64 -2.90
CA LEU A 169 13.43 -0.55 -3.56
C LEU A 169 11.97 -0.34 -3.99
N PHE A 170 11.11 0.19 -3.10
CA PHE A 170 9.70 0.38 -3.42
C PHE A 170 9.41 1.59 -4.32
N SER A 171 10.32 2.56 -4.41
CA SER A 171 10.23 3.61 -5.41
C SER A 171 10.32 3.10 -6.85
N THR A 172 10.88 1.91 -7.05
CA THR A 172 10.89 1.21 -8.35
C THR A 172 9.57 0.49 -8.63
N VAL A 173 8.78 0.18 -7.61
CA VAL A 173 7.45 -0.45 -7.76
C VAL A 173 6.38 0.58 -8.07
N HIS A 174 6.44 1.75 -7.41
CA HIS A 174 5.52 2.84 -7.66
C HIS A 174 6.19 4.19 -7.43
N SER A 175 6.11 5.06 -8.44
CA SER A 175 6.80 6.35 -8.45
C SER A 175 6.37 7.28 -7.30
N SER A 176 5.12 7.20 -6.84
CA SER A 176 4.64 8.00 -5.70
C SER A 176 5.33 7.68 -4.37
N THR A 177 6.03 6.54 -4.25
CA THR A 177 6.82 6.20 -3.06
C THR A 177 7.88 7.25 -2.76
N LYS A 178 8.41 7.92 -3.79
CA LYS A 178 9.40 9.01 -3.64
C LYS A 178 8.88 10.13 -2.76
N PHE A 179 7.58 10.42 -2.82
CA PHE A 179 6.95 11.45 -1.98
C PHE A 179 6.79 11.01 -0.51
N LEU A 180 6.86 9.71 -0.21
CA LEU A 180 6.80 9.20 1.15
C LEU A 180 8.16 9.24 1.87
N ILE A 181 9.27 9.34 1.13
CA ILE A 181 10.62 9.38 1.70
C ILE A 181 10.79 10.51 2.74
N PRO A 182 10.40 11.76 2.47
CA PRO A 182 10.48 12.84 3.46
C PRO A 182 9.70 12.51 4.74
N PHE A 183 8.52 11.89 4.62
CA PHE A 183 7.69 11.53 5.78
C PHE A 183 8.36 10.49 6.68
N ALA A 184 9.12 9.55 6.11
CA ALA A 184 9.90 8.60 6.89
C ALA A 184 10.94 9.31 7.75
N PHE A 185 11.55 10.40 7.27
CA PHE A 185 12.51 11.20 8.02
C PHE A 185 11.89 12.06 9.11
N PHE A 186 10.61 12.45 9.01
CA PHE A 186 9.93 13.16 10.10
C PHE A 186 9.90 12.37 11.42
N GLY A 187 9.85 11.04 11.36
CA GLY A 187 9.96 10.17 12.55
C GLY A 187 11.32 10.27 13.27
N TYR A 188 12.37 10.71 12.58
CA TYR A 188 13.69 10.93 13.15
C TYR A 188 13.87 12.32 13.76
N LEU A 189 13.03 13.28 13.36
CA LEU A 189 13.07 14.63 13.86
C LEU A 189 12.25 14.69 15.15
N LYS A 190 12.87 14.99 16.28
CA LYS A 190 12.20 15.14 17.60
C LYS A 190 11.22 16.34 17.67
N PHE A 191 10.74 16.82 16.54
CA PHE A 191 9.84 17.98 16.47
C PHE A 191 8.48 17.71 17.10
N SER A 192 7.96 16.47 17.00
CA SER A 192 6.61 16.18 17.46
C SER A 192 6.47 16.18 18.98
N GLU A 193 7.52 15.84 19.72
CA GLU A 193 7.46 15.83 21.18
C GLU A 193 7.54 17.23 21.81
N ARG A 194 8.34 18.13 21.20
CA ARG A 194 8.55 19.48 21.73
C ARG A 194 7.62 20.55 21.16
N ARG A 195 7.14 20.34 19.93
CA ARG A 195 6.31 21.32 19.20
C ARG A 195 5.26 20.62 18.34
N PRO A 196 4.19 20.06 18.92
CA PRO A 196 3.17 19.29 18.21
C PRO A 196 2.43 20.07 17.12
N TRP A 197 2.42 21.41 17.21
CA TRP A 197 1.82 22.29 16.21
C TRP A 197 2.56 22.30 14.85
N ILE A 198 3.81 21.84 14.78
CA ILE A 198 4.56 21.77 13.51
C ILE A 198 3.91 20.76 12.55
N ILE A 199 3.35 19.65 13.06
CA ILE A 199 2.72 18.62 12.22
C ILE A 199 1.54 19.20 11.41
N PRO A 200 0.53 19.85 12.02
CA PRO A 200 -0.56 20.46 11.25
C PRO A 200 -0.09 21.59 10.33
N VAL A 201 0.93 22.36 10.70
CA VAL A 201 1.48 23.40 9.81
C VAL A 201 2.15 22.79 8.59
N VAL A 202 2.99 21.77 8.76
CA VAL A 202 3.61 21.05 7.62
C VAL A 202 2.54 20.44 6.73
N TYR A 203 1.50 19.81 7.32
CA TYR A 203 0.38 19.28 6.57
C TYR A 203 -0.35 20.36 5.76
N ALA A 204 -0.64 21.51 6.37
CA ALA A 204 -1.29 22.63 5.70
C ALA A 204 -0.44 23.19 4.56
N VAL A 205 0.88 23.32 4.75
CA VAL A 205 1.81 23.75 3.70
C VAL A 205 1.84 22.75 2.56
N CYS A 206 1.99 21.45 2.84
CA CYS A 206 1.98 20.41 1.81
C CYS A 206 0.65 20.37 1.05
N PHE A 207 -0.47 20.53 1.74
CA PHE A 207 -1.79 20.62 1.14
C PHE A 207 -1.93 21.86 0.26
N GLY A 208 -1.47 23.02 0.73
CA GLY A 208 -1.46 24.26 -0.06
C GLY A 208 -0.64 24.13 -1.35
N VAL A 209 0.58 23.56 -1.24
CA VAL A 209 1.43 23.28 -2.41
C VAL A 209 0.75 22.32 -3.38
N PHE A 210 0.07 21.29 -2.86
CA PHE A 210 -0.68 20.34 -3.69
C PHE A 210 -1.82 21.00 -4.45
N VAL A 211 -2.61 21.85 -3.78
CA VAL A 211 -3.72 22.59 -4.41
C VAL A 211 -3.19 23.54 -5.49
N MET A 212 -2.14 24.31 -5.17
CA MET A 212 -1.54 25.22 -6.14
C MET A 212 -0.91 24.52 -7.36
N SER A 213 -0.28 23.34 -7.13
CA SER A 213 0.31 22.56 -8.23
C SER A 213 -0.75 21.97 -9.15
N ARG A 214 -1.93 21.65 -8.64
CA ARG A 214 -3.06 21.15 -9.44
C ARG A 214 -3.54 22.21 -10.44
N ASP A 215 -3.73 23.46 -10.00
CA ASP A 215 -4.16 24.56 -10.86
C ASP A 215 -3.13 24.86 -11.96
N LEU A 216 -1.84 24.78 -11.65
CA LEU A 216 -0.76 24.92 -12.62
C LEU A 216 -0.77 23.80 -13.67
N ILE A 217 -1.00 22.55 -13.26
CA ILE A 217 -1.08 21.40 -14.16
C ILE A 217 -2.29 21.54 -15.09
N ASP A 218 -3.46 21.90 -14.55
CA ASP A 218 -4.68 22.08 -15.32
C ASP A 218 -4.53 23.21 -16.34
N GLN A 219 -3.91 24.35 -15.97
CA GLN A 219 -3.59 25.43 -16.91
C GLN A 219 -2.62 25.00 -18.01
N THR A 220 -1.59 24.21 -17.66
CA THR A 220 -0.62 23.71 -18.63
C THR A 220 -1.26 22.72 -19.61
N LEU A 221 -2.14 21.86 -19.13
CA LEU A 221 -2.89 20.91 -19.96
C LEU A 221 -3.83 21.63 -20.92
N MET A 222 -4.51 22.71 -20.48
CA MET A 222 -5.36 23.51 -21.34
C MET A 222 -4.57 24.26 -22.43
N LEU A 223 -3.36 24.71 -22.13
CA LEU A 223 -2.48 25.35 -23.12
C LEU A 223 -2.02 24.36 -24.20
N VAL A 224 -1.71 23.12 -23.81
CA VAL A 224 -1.27 22.06 -24.74
C VAL A 224 -2.42 21.50 -25.59
N SER A 225 -3.65 21.48 -25.06
CA SER A 225 -4.83 20.98 -25.78
C SER A 225 -5.38 21.97 -26.82
N ASN A 226 -4.95 23.23 -26.79
CA ASN A 226 -5.35 24.29 -27.72
C ASN A 226 -4.31 24.51 -28.86
N VAL A 227 -3.30 23.65 -28.98
CA VAL A 227 -2.31 23.58 -30.07
C VAL A 227 -2.56 22.33 -30.89
#